data_bf85b157c73f772a552e7c1d2c3773d3
#
_entry.id   bf85b157c73f772a552e7c1d2c3773d3
#
_cell.length_a   1.000
_cell.length_b   1.000
_cell.length_c   1.000
_cell.angle_alpha   90.00
_cell.angle_beta   90.00
_cell.angle_gamma   90.00
#
_symmetry.space_group_name_H-M   'P 1'
#
loop_
_entity.id
_entity.type
_entity.pdbx_description
1 polymer ?
#
loop_
_entity_poly.entity_id
_entity_poly.type
_entity_poly.pdbx_seq_one_letter_code
_entity_poly.pdbx_strand_id
1 'polypeptide(L)'
;MSQARRFWARAAPQVAIGLTLALCPGGTSAGQRADDLPPVVGAAEIFVGDDWSGFGLLGFDPVSYFLAPVPQPGREEIELIWSGLAWRFATAANRHAFELDPEVYAPRIGGYDASAAAEGRLVAAEPTRFAIRDDRLYLFRDDRSRARFLRDPSLAEKAEARWPDLKRDLVRN
;
A
#
# COMPACT_ATOMS: atom_id res chain seq x y z
N MET A 1 -19.85 -22.86 -69.27
CA MET A 1 -18.69 -23.46 -69.93
C MET A 1 -17.72 -23.79 -68.80
N SER A 2 -17.73 -25.03 -68.35
CA SER A 2 -16.80 -26.12 -68.70
C SER A 2 -15.40 -25.85 -68.16
N GLN A 3 -14.93 -26.61 -67.33
CA GLN A 3 -14.26 -27.90 -67.12
C GLN A 3 -13.23 -27.70 -65.98
N ALA A 4 -12.72 -28.56 -65.22
CA ALA A 4 -12.86 -29.98 -64.97
C ALA A 4 -11.82 -30.33 -63.85
N ARG A 5 -12.26 -31.13 -62.98
CA ARG A 5 -11.56 -32.14 -62.13
C ARG A 5 -10.06 -32.35 -62.42
N ARG A 6 -9.25 -32.48 -61.34
CA ARG A 6 -8.32 -33.64 -61.22
C ARG A 6 -8.04 -33.93 -59.75
N PHE A 7 -8.45 -35.12 -59.34
CA PHE A 7 -8.05 -35.89 -58.16
C PHE A 7 -6.57 -36.24 -58.20
N TRP A 8 -5.86 -36.07 -57.13
CA TRP A 8 -4.66 -36.85 -56.85
C TRP A 8 -4.70 -37.29 -55.38
N ALA A 9 -5.05 -38.56 -55.19
CA ALA A 9 -4.79 -39.28 -53.96
C ALA A 9 -3.29 -39.56 -53.85
N ARG A 10 -2.68 -39.23 -52.79
CA ARG A 10 -1.37 -39.75 -52.39
C ARG A 10 -1.42 -40.30 -50.98
N ALA A 11 -1.02 -41.54 -50.88
CA ALA A 11 -0.94 -42.41 -49.74
C ALA A 11 -0.14 -41.78 -48.55
N ALA A 12 -0.65 -42.00 -47.36
CA ALA A 12 0.05 -41.73 -46.11
C ALA A 12 1.04 -42.89 -45.81
N PRO A 13 2.26 -42.59 -45.35
CA PRO A 13 3.06 -43.58 -44.68
C PRO A 13 2.65 -43.69 -43.21
N GLN A 14 2.36 -44.91 -42.76
CA GLN A 14 2.18 -45.26 -41.35
C GLN A 14 3.54 -45.12 -40.66
N VAL A 15 3.65 -44.16 -39.74
CA VAL A 15 4.79 -44.08 -38.81
C VAL A 15 4.37 -44.80 -37.54
N ALA A 16 5.03 -45.90 -37.24
CA ALA A 16 4.94 -46.61 -35.99
C ALA A 16 5.42 -45.73 -34.83
N ILE A 17 4.52 -45.36 -33.93
CA ILE A 17 4.86 -44.65 -32.72
C ILE A 17 5.34 -45.67 -31.69
N GLY A 18 6.65 -45.75 -31.53
CA GLY A 18 7.26 -46.47 -30.41
C GLY A 18 6.96 -45.71 -29.10
N LEU A 19 6.19 -46.38 -28.24
CA LEU A 19 5.88 -45.90 -26.90
C LEU A 19 7.12 -46.09 -26.01
N THR A 20 7.98 -45.07 -25.93
CA THR A 20 9.03 -45.00 -24.91
C THR A 20 8.42 -44.40 -23.64
N LEU A 21 8.19 -45.24 -22.63
CA LEU A 21 7.89 -44.81 -21.27
C LEU A 21 9.12 -44.06 -20.73
N ALA A 22 9.09 -42.73 -20.76
CA ALA A 22 10.04 -41.92 -20.00
C ALA A 22 9.59 -41.94 -18.54
N LEU A 23 10.37 -42.64 -17.70
CA LEU A 23 10.26 -42.55 -16.25
C LEU A 23 10.67 -41.12 -15.86
N CYS A 24 9.70 -40.26 -15.54
CA CYS A 24 9.98 -38.99 -14.90
C CYS A 24 10.47 -39.27 -13.48
N PRO A 25 11.70 -38.82 -13.08
CA PRO A 25 12.05 -38.84 -11.69
C PRO A 25 11.10 -37.86 -10.98
N GLY A 26 10.36 -38.38 -9.98
CA GLY A 26 9.53 -37.57 -9.11
C GLY A 26 10.33 -36.48 -8.43
N GLY A 27 10.22 -35.26 -8.95
CA GLY A 27 10.68 -34.08 -8.25
C GLY A 27 9.82 -33.93 -7.00
N THR A 28 10.39 -34.28 -5.85
CA THR A 28 9.90 -33.86 -4.55
C THR A 28 9.93 -32.33 -4.56
N SER A 29 8.77 -31.73 -4.76
CA SER A 29 8.57 -30.30 -4.43
C SER A 29 8.88 -30.19 -2.94
N ALA A 30 10.10 -29.75 -2.63
CA ALA A 30 10.41 -29.29 -1.29
C ALA A 30 9.45 -28.10 -1.05
N GLY A 31 8.42 -28.35 -0.25
CA GLY A 31 7.55 -27.26 0.21
C GLY A 31 8.45 -26.21 0.87
N GLN A 32 8.49 -25.03 0.27
CA GLN A 32 9.10 -23.86 0.92
C GLN A 32 8.45 -23.74 2.28
N ARG A 33 9.27 -23.91 3.32
CA ARG A 33 8.81 -23.70 4.67
C ARG A 33 8.49 -22.22 4.82
N ALA A 34 7.43 -21.93 5.57
CA ALA A 34 7.05 -20.55 5.88
C ALA A 34 8.21 -19.74 6.51
N ASP A 35 9.19 -20.44 7.09
CA ASP A 35 10.39 -19.87 7.70
C ASP A 35 11.44 -19.37 6.69
N ASP A 36 11.33 -19.74 5.40
CA ASP A 36 12.23 -19.27 4.33
C ASP A 36 11.79 -17.95 3.69
N LEU A 37 10.64 -17.42 4.09
CA LEU A 37 10.21 -16.10 3.65
C LEU A 37 11.01 -15.05 4.43
N PRO A 38 11.59 -14.03 3.74
CA PRO A 38 12.20 -12.92 4.46
C PRO A 38 11.17 -12.34 5.42
N PRO A 39 11.57 -11.95 6.65
CA PRO A 39 10.65 -11.30 7.56
C PRO A 39 10.03 -10.14 6.82
N VAL A 40 8.70 -10.14 6.69
CA VAL A 40 7.96 -8.98 6.23
C VAL A 40 8.15 -7.95 7.34
N VAL A 41 9.20 -7.14 7.22
CA VAL A 41 9.35 -5.94 8.03
C VAL A 41 8.16 -5.08 7.63
N GLY A 42 7.11 -5.13 8.45
CA GLY A 42 5.84 -4.59 8.09
C GLY A 42 5.94 -3.08 7.95
N ALA A 43 5.70 -2.58 6.73
CA ALA A 43 5.45 -1.16 6.53
C ALA A 43 4.23 -0.68 7.36
N ALA A 44 3.38 -1.60 7.82
CA ALA A 44 2.35 -1.39 8.83
C ALA A 44 2.89 -0.77 10.15
N GLU A 45 4.17 -1.01 10.48
CA GLU A 45 4.81 -0.41 11.67
C GLU A 45 5.21 1.05 11.44
N ILE A 46 5.39 1.48 10.18
CA ILE A 46 5.80 2.83 9.84
C ILE A 46 4.59 3.77 9.71
N PHE A 47 3.48 3.23 9.23
CA PHE A 47 2.23 3.95 9.14
C PHE A 47 1.21 3.32 10.08
N VAL A 48 0.48 4.16 10.81
CA VAL A 48 -0.68 3.70 11.58
C VAL A 48 -1.69 3.13 10.60
N GLY A 49 -1.76 1.82 10.55
CA GLY A 49 -2.82 1.08 9.91
C GLY A 49 -3.83 0.64 10.96
N ASP A 50 -4.97 0.17 10.53
CA ASP A 50 -5.82 -0.64 11.38
C ASP A 50 -5.23 -2.04 11.46
N ASP A 51 -4.87 -2.50 12.65
CA ASP A 51 -4.30 -3.84 12.91
C ASP A 51 -5.16 -4.99 12.36
N TRP A 52 -6.43 -4.72 12.07
CA TRP A 52 -7.40 -5.68 11.56
C TRP A 52 -7.57 -5.61 10.04
N SER A 53 -7.49 -4.42 9.44
CA SER A 53 -7.80 -4.23 8.02
C SER A 53 -6.58 -4.03 7.14
N GLY A 54 -5.44 -3.60 7.69
CA GLY A 54 -4.23 -3.29 6.93
C GLY A 54 -4.36 -2.07 6.01
N PHE A 55 -5.37 -1.20 6.27
CA PHE A 55 -5.59 0.00 5.46
C PHE A 55 -4.91 1.23 6.05
N GLY A 56 -4.21 1.96 5.21
CA GLY A 56 -3.74 3.30 5.54
C GLY A 56 -4.91 4.25 5.80
N LEU A 57 -4.80 5.12 6.81
CA LEU A 57 -5.82 6.11 7.19
C LEU A 57 -7.20 5.50 7.49
N LEU A 58 -7.27 4.25 7.97
CA LEU A 58 -8.53 3.52 8.19
C LEU A 58 -9.43 3.48 6.93
N GLY A 59 -8.83 3.50 5.72
CA GLY A 59 -9.55 3.47 4.46
C GLY A 59 -10.08 4.82 3.97
N PHE A 60 -9.71 5.94 4.59
CA PHE A 60 -9.95 7.28 4.02
C PHE A 60 -8.99 7.55 2.86
N ASP A 61 -9.50 8.28 1.85
CA ASP A 61 -8.73 8.69 0.68
C ASP A 61 -7.69 9.77 1.05
N PRO A 62 -6.37 9.50 0.95
CA PRO A 62 -5.31 10.44 1.34
C PRO A 62 -5.33 11.75 0.54
N VAL A 63 -5.74 11.72 -0.71
CA VAL A 63 -5.82 12.92 -1.57
C VAL A 63 -6.97 13.82 -1.15
N SER A 64 -8.05 13.25 -0.64
CA SER A 64 -9.24 13.99 -0.24
C SER A 64 -9.00 15.01 0.87
N TYR A 65 -7.99 14.80 1.72
CA TYR A 65 -7.62 15.74 2.79
C TYR A 65 -7.16 17.10 2.28
N PHE A 66 -6.66 17.15 1.04
CA PHE A 66 -6.20 18.38 0.39
C PHE A 66 -7.29 19.06 -0.43
N LEU A 67 -8.36 18.34 -0.72
CA LEU A 67 -9.42 18.81 -1.62
C LEU A 67 -10.70 19.25 -0.88
N ALA A 68 -10.90 18.77 0.34
CA ALA A 68 -12.15 18.96 1.08
C ALA A 68 -11.91 19.22 2.58
N PRO A 69 -12.81 19.94 3.26
CA PRO A 69 -12.70 20.20 4.71
C PRO A 69 -12.91 18.92 5.56
N VAL A 70 -13.49 17.87 4.98
CA VAL A 70 -13.74 16.58 5.61
C VAL A 70 -13.17 15.49 4.70
N PRO A 71 -12.33 14.59 5.23
CA PRO A 71 -11.78 13.51 4.42
C PRO A 71 -12.89 12.59 3.92
N GLN A 72 -12.72 12.09 2.70
CA GLN A 72 -13.67 11.20 2.05
C GLN A 72 -13.29 9.74 2.30
N PRO A 73 -14.23 8.85 2.58
CA PRO A 73 -13.95 7.42 2.60
C PRO A 73 -13.55 6.95 1.20
N GLY A 74 -12.54 6.09 1.12
CA GLY A 74 -12.18 5.41 -0.10
C GLY A 74 -13.16 4.27 -0.43
N ARG A 75 -13.14 3.81 -1.67
CA ARG A 75 -13.96 2.72 -2.19
C ARG A 75 -13.15 1.43 -2.25
N GLU A 76 -13.79 0.30 -2.03
CA GLU A 76 -13.16 -1.02 -2.10
C GLU A 76 -12.61 -1.36 -3.49
N GLU A 77 -13.24 -0.84 -4.54
CA GLU A 77 -12.83 -1.11 -5.92
C GLU A 77 -11.64 -0.25 -6.39
N ILE A 78 -11.24 0.76 -5.59
CA ILE A 78 -10.20 1.71 -5.96
C ILE A 78 -9.09 1.70 -4.91
N GLU A 79 -8.21 0.73 -5.01
CA GLU A 79 -7.11 0.50 -4.08
C GLU A 79 -5.74 0.60 -4.75
N LEU A 80 -4.72 0.87 -3.95
CA LEU A 80 -3.31 0.80 -4.31
C LEU A 80 -2.52 0.28 -3.11
N ILE A 81 -1.60 -0.64 -3.35
CA ILE A 81 -0.62 -1.06 -2.34
C ILE A 81 0.58 -0.12 -2.43
N TRP A 82 0.86 0.58 -1.35
CA TRP A 82 2.05 1.41 -1.23
C TRP A 82 2.61 1.35 0.19
N SER A 83 3.94 1.20 0.28
CA SER A 83 4.66 1.10 1.56
C SER A 83 4.08 0.02 2.49
N GLY A 84 3.64 -1.12 1.90
CA GLY A 84 3.11 -2.30 2.61
C GLY A 84 1.69 -2.19 3.13
N LEU A 85 1.02 -1.05 2.93
CA LEU A 85 -0.40 -0.86 3.27
C LEU A 85 -1.28 -0.78 2.03
N ALA A 86 -2.53 -1.18 2.16
CA ALA A 86 -3.56 -0.90 1.18
C ALA A 86 -4.11 0.53 1.41
N TRP A 87 -4.17 1.32 0.36
CA TRP A 87 -4.72 2.67 0.36
C TRP A 87 -5.98 2.69 -0.50
N ARG A 88 -7.05 3.24 0.03
CA ARG A 88 -8.34 3.38 -0.67
C ARG A 88 -8.55 4.79 -1.16
N PHE A 89 -9.21 4.93 -2.29
CA PHE A 89 -9.45 6.22 -2.93
C PHE A 89 -10.92 6.40 -3.27
N ALA A 90 -11.43 7.62 -3.13
CA ALA A 90 -12.80 7.96 -3.48
C ALA A 90 -13.02 7.96 -5.00
N THR A 91 -11.98 8.26 -5.78
CA THR A 91 -11.99 8.32 -7.23
C THR A 91 -10.73 7.72 -7.86
N ALA A 92 -10.84 7.29 -9.12
CA ALA A 92 -9.68 6.83 -9.89
C ALA A 92 -8.66 7.97 -10.14
N ALA A 93 -9.13 9.22 -10.22
CA ALA A 93 -8.24 10.39 -10.35
C ALA A 93 -7.39 10.60 -9.11
N ASN A 94 -7.97 10.45 -7.91
CA ASN A 94 -7.22 10.53 -6.65
C ASN A 94 -6.20 9.40 -6.53
N ARG A 95 -6.60 8.16 -6.88
CA ARG A 95 -5.65 7.04 -6.94
C ARG A 95 -4.47 7.35 -7.85
N HIS A 96 -4.73 7.88 -9.04
CA HIS A 96 -3.67 8.23 -9.99
C HIS A 96 -2.78 9.36 -9.46
N ALA A 97 -3.35 10.40 -8.83
CA ALA A 97 -2.58 11.48 -8.22
C ALA A 97 -1.64 10.96 -7.11
N PHE A 98 -2.15 10.07 -6.26
CA PHE A 98 -1.34 9.42 -5.22
C PHE A 98 -0.24 8.53 -5.81
N GLU A 99 -0.54 7.77 -6.86
CA GLU A 99 0.43 6.89 -7.55
C GLU A 99 1.61 7.66 -8.15
N LEU A 100 1.38 8.90 -8.61
CA LEU A 100 2.43 9.77 -9.15
C LEU A 100 3.37 10.30 -8.07
N ASP A 101 2.86 10.68 -6.91
CA ASP A 101 3.66 11.21 -5.80
C ASP A 101 3.02 10.88 -4.44
N PRO A 102 3.19 9.64 -3.95
CA PRO A 102 2.59 9.20 -2.70
C PRO A 102 3.04 10.04 -1.48
N GLU A 103 4.28 10.52 -1.49
CA GLU A 103 4.84 11.24 -0.34
C GLU A 103 4.21 12.62 -0.13
N VAL A 104 3.61 13.22 -1.15
CA VAL A 104 2.84 14.45 -1.04
C VAL A 104 1.57 14.24 -0.23
N TYR A 105 0.89 13.12 -0.48
CA TYR A 105 -0.45 12.87 0.09
C TYR A 105 -0.43 11.99 1.34
N ALA A 106 0.61 11.19 1.52
CA ALA A 106 0.75 10.36 2.71
C ALA A 106 0.88 11.22 3.97
N PRO A 107 0.31 10.79 5.11
CA PRO A 107 0.43 11.53 6.36
C PRO A 107 1.89 11.60 6.80
N ARG A 108 2.30 12.77 7.24
CA ARG A 108 3.59 12.96 7.90
C ARG A 108 3.59 12.18 9.22
N ILE A 109 4.76 11.85 9.70
CA ILE A 109 4.90 11.12 10.97
C ILE A 109 4.16 9.76 10.94
N GLY A 110 4.04 9.12 9.75
CA GLY A 110 3.41 7.81 9.60
C GLY A 110 1.94 7.73 10.02
N GLY A 111 1.25 8.86 10.16
CA GLY A 111 -0.14 8.88 10.64
C GLY A 111 -0.27 8.87 12.17
N TYR A 112 0.83 8.99 12.93
CA TYR A 112 0.79 9.23 14.37
C TYR A 112 0.47 10.69 14.71
N ASP A 113 0.06 10.92 15.97
CA ASP A 113 -0.22 12.27 16.49
C ASP A 113 1.03 13.16 16.43
N ALA A 114 0.98 14.20 15.58
CA ALA A 114 2.12 15.07 15.34
C ALA A 114 2.53 15.87 16.60
N SER A 115 1.58 16.26 17.46
CA SER A 115 1.91 16.96 18.72
C SER A 115 2.59 16.03 19.73
N ALA A 116 2.21 14.77 19.78
CA ALA A 116 2.86 13.78 20.63
C ALA A 116 4.25 13.42 20.09
N ALA A 117 4.40 13.28 18.76
CA ALA A 117 5.69 13.03 18.12
C ALA A 117 6.68 14.15 18.36
N ALA A 118 6.25 15.41 18.36
CA ALA A 118 7.07 16.55 18.75
C ALA A 118 7.62 16.47 20.19
N GLU A 119 6.99 15.66 21.05
CA GLU A 119 7.43 15.36 22.42
C GLU A 119 8.20 14.04 22.52
N GLY A 120 8.42 13.34 21.40
CA GLY A 120 9.12 12.05 21.38
C GLY A 120 8.23 10.86 21.74
N ARG A 121 6.91 10.97 21.58
CA ARG A 121 5.95 9.91 21.89
C ARG A 121 5.19 9.48 20.64
N LEU A 122 5.02 8.18 20.45
CA LEU A 122 4.16 7.62 19.41
C LEU A 122 2.77 7.36 19.98
N VAL A 123 1.78 8.05 19.44
CA VAL A 123 0.37 7.92 19.80
C VAL A 123 -0.42 7.80 18.51
N ALA A 124 -1.22 6.75 18.37
CA ALA A 124 -2.08 6.59 17.21
C ALA A 124 -3.02 7.79 17.06
N ALA A 125 -3.19 8.27 15.83
CA ALA A 125 -4.06 9.38 15.52
C ALA A 125 -5.43 8.90 15.03
N GLU A 126 -6.40 9.80 15.12
CA GLU A 126 -7.74 9.64 14.56
C GLU A 126 -7.76 10.28 13.15
N PRO A 127 -8.01 9.55 12.06
CA PRO A 127 -7.92 10.09 10.71
C PRO A 127 -8.80 11.32 10.43
N THR A 128 -9.91 11.46 11.14
CA THR A 128 -10.77 12.64 11.02
C THR A 128 -10.24 13.89 11.73
N ARG A 129 -9.17 13.76 12.52
CA ARG A 129 -8.52 14.85 13.25
C ARG A 129 -7.20 15.23 12.57
N PHE A 130 -7.26 16.14 11.61
CA PHE A 130 -6.12 16.49 10.78
C PHE A 130 -5.87 18.00 10.64
N ALA A 131 -4.72 18.35 10.13
CA ALA A 131 -4.40 19.66 9.61
C ALA A 131 -3.47 19.54 8.40
N ILE A 132 -3.66 20.45 7.43
CA ILE A 132 -2.69 20.67 6.37
C ILE A 132 -1.86 21.89 6.78
N ARG A 133 -0.53 21.74 6.75
CA ARG A 133 0.43 22.82 6.98
C ARG A 133 1.58 22.69 5.99
N ASP A 134 1.88 23.74 5.27
CA ASP A 134 2.94 23.77 4.25
C ASP A 134 2.80 22.60 3.26
N ASP A 135 1.57 22.37 2.77
CA ASP A 135 1.18 21.29 1.87
C ASP A 135 1.49 19.88 2.39
N ARG A 136 1.48 19.71 3.72
CA ARG A 136 1.74 18.43 4.38
C ARG A 136 0.59 18.04 5.30
N LEU A 137 0.21 16.77 5.24
CA LEU A 137 -0.85 16.20 6.08
C LEU A 137 -0.31 15.76 7.44
N TYR A 138 -0.87 16.32 8.50
CA TYR A 138 -0.62 15.93 9.89
C TYR A 138 -1.91 15.43 10.53
N LEU A 139 -1.79 14.35 11.32
CA LEU A 139 -2.91 13.76 12.05
C LEU A 139 -2.77 13.96 13.55
N PHE A 140 -3.87 13.86 14.26
CA PHE A 140 -3.95 14.05 15.71
C PHE A 140 -4.90 13.02 16.34
N ARG A 141 -4.61 12.62 17.57
CA ARG A 141 -5.50 11.72 18.32
C ARG A 141 -6.82 12.37 18.74
N ASP A 142 -6.80 13.69 19.01
CA ASP A 142 -7.95 14.43 19.47
C ASP A 142 -7.88 15.92 19.09
N ASP A 143 -8.98 16.65 19.32
CA ASP A 143 -9.07 18.08 19.01
C ASP A 143 -8.14 18.94 19.85
N ARG A 144 -7.77 18.52 21.06
CA ARG A 144 -6.86 19.23 21.94
C ARG A 144 -5.44 19.20 21.36
N SER A 145 -5.01 18.04 20.91
CA SER A 145 -3.72 17.84 20.25
C SER A 145 -3.63 18.67 18.96
N ARG A 146 -4.68 18.61 18.13
CA ARG A 146 -4.79 19.41 16.91
C ARG A 146 -4.74 20.91 17.21
N ALA A 147 -5.52 21.40 18.19
CA ALA A 147 -5.55 22.82 18.56
C ALA A 147 -4.19 23.30 19.07
N ARG A 148 -3.45 22.48 19.79
CA ARG A 148 -2.08 22.76 20.23
C ARG A 148 -1.13 22.91 19.03
N PHE A 149 -1.17 21.99 18.08
CA PHE A 149 -0.36 22.03 16.87
C PHE A 149 -0.64 23.28 16.04
N LEU A 150 -1.91 23.67 15.91
CA LEU A 150 -2.29 24.86 15.14
C LEU A 150 -1.79 26.16 15.78
N ARG A 151 -1.70 26.24 17.13
CA ARG A 151 -1.22 27.40 17.85
C ARG A 151 0.31 27.53 17.88
N ASP A 152 1.03 26.41 17.81
CA ASP A 152 2.50 26.40 17.86
C ASP A 152 3.08 25.86 16.54
N PRO A 153 3.54 26.77 15.65
CA PRO A 153 4.16 26.34 14.38
C PRO A 153 5.41 25.48 14.54
N SER A 154 6.14 25.61 15.66
CA SER A 154 7.37 24.86 15.88
C SER A 154 7.14 23.35 16.08
N LEU A 155 5.90 22.92 16.36
CA LEU A 155 5.59 21.50 16.59
C LEU A 155 5.72 20.65 15.31
N ALA A 156 5.46 21.23 14.14
CA ALA A 156 5.65 20.51 12.87
C ALA A 156 7.14 20.18 12.67
N GLU A 157 8.01 21.17 12.79
CA GLU A 157 9.45 21.01 12.66
C GLU A 157 10.01 20.04 13.71
N LYS A 158 9.60 20.18 14.98
CA LYS A 158 10.02 19.26 16.05
C LYS A 158 9.58 17.82 15.81
N ALA A 159 8.36 17.62 15.34
CA ALA A 159 7.85 16.28 15.04
C ALA A 159 8.64 15.65 13.89
N GLU A 160 8.87 16.39 12.81
CA GLU A 160 9.65 15.90 11.67
C GLU A 160 11.11 15.64 12.02
N ALA A 161 11.74 16.49 12.83
CA ALA A 161 13.11 16.27 13.29
C ALA A 161 13.27 15.01 14.15
N ARG A 162 12.26 14.65 14.93
CA ARG A 162 12.26 13.44 15.79
C ARG A 162 11.82 12.18 15.07
N TRP A 163 11.10 12.33 13.97
CA TRP A 163 10.51 11.19 13.26
C TRP A 163 11.51 10.09 12.86
N PRO A 164 12.72 10.38 12.36
CA PRO A 164 13.68 9.33 12.02
C PRO A 164 14.07 8.45 13.21
N ASP A 165 14.14 9.01 14.42
CA ASP A 165 14.47 8.25 15.62
C ASP A 165 13.29 7.42 16.09
N LEU A 166 12.10 8.02 16.16
CA LEU A 166 10.86 7.33 16.51
C LEU A 166 10.56 6.17 15.56
N LYS A 167 10.77 6.36 14.27
CA LYS A 167 10.61 5.33 13.24
C LYS A 167 11.55 4.15 13.45
N ARG A 168 12.82 4.41 13.83
CA ARG A 168 13.78 3.34 14.11
C ARG A 168 13.35 2.48 15.31
N ASP A 169 12.77 3.08 16.32
CA ASP A 169 12.31 2.36 17.50
C ASP A 169 11.10 1.46 17.20
N LEU A 170 10.22 1.85 16.26
CA LEU A 170 9.12 1.02 15.77
C LEU A 170 9.61 -0.27 15.08
N VAL A 171 10.67 -0.16 14.27
CA VAL A 171 11.20 -1.30 13.49
C VAL A 171 12.02 -2.26 14.34
N ARG A 172 12.44 -1.86 15.56
CA ARG A 172 13.32 -2.65 16.45
C ARG A 172 12.57 -3.45 17.50
N ASN A 173 11.29 -3.20 17.70
CA ASN A 173 10.44 -3.90 18.66
C ASN A 173 9.57 -4.97 17.99
#